data_687ebc6b4689524caf8edf2b9141e5ad
#
_entry.id   687ebc6b4689524caf8edf2b9141e5ad
#
_cell.length_a   1.000
_cell.length_b   1.000
_cell.length_c   1.000
_cell.angle_alpha   90.00
_cell.angle_beta   90.00
_cell.angle_gamma   90.00
#
_symmetry.space_group_name_H-M   'P 1'
#
loop_
_entity.id
_entity.type
_entity.pdbx_description
1 polymer ?
#
loop_
_entity_poly.entity_id
_entity_poly.type
_entity_poly.pdbx_seq_one_letter_code
_entity_poly.pdbx_strand_id
1 'polypeptide(L)'
;MEQESFTEDGWYVAGTEGKPFLLLLPGLGVSYQIFFPLIELLKEEFRIYAFQVDGFTLGRCTRFDSIDGQAGRVIEFIRTQCGGRVYCVYGLSLGGKILSRVLERNEVTIDHAILDAAPLLPLPRWLEGPLRYYQSINVWTCYHWTGFWRFIFHSHYFDVLLDECRKVFPFGGRRSVLDGYKSVYTNKLEAICGADIHFWYGTKEAFVAKPQAEHLLRLCPSAHVEVFKGMNHGQLLVDHPDEVARRIILMHS
;
A
#
# COMPACT_ATOMS: atom_id res chain seq x y z
N MET A 1 0.59 -26.79 3.59
CA MET A 1 1.07 -25.39 3.64
C MET A 1 2.19 -25.32 2.61
N GLU A 2 1.99 -24.61 1.51
CA GLU A 2 3.09 -24.29 0.60
C GLU A 2 4.11 -23.47 1.39
N GLN A 3 5.38 -23.77 1.20
CA GLN A 3 6.47 -23.07 1.87
C GLN A 3 6.51 -21.64 1.32
N GLU A 4 6.36 -20.62 2.18
CA GLU A 4 6.47 -19.22 1.76
C GLU A 4 7.82 -18.99 1.08
N SER A 5 7.81 -18.44 -0.14
CA SER A 5 9.00 -18.17 -0.94
C SER A 5 9.34 -16.68 -0.86
N PHE A 6 10.62 -16.37 -0.63
CA PHE A 6 11.14 -15.01 -0.56
C PHE A 6 12.36 -14.84 -1.46
N THR A 7 12.51 -13.65 -2.02
CA THR A 7 13.78 -13.25 -2.66
C THR A 7 14.85 -13.01 -1.60
N GLU A 8 16.11 -12.92 -2.02
CA GLU A 8 17.24 -12.55 -1.13
C GLU A 8 17.01 -11.19 -0.45
N ASP A 9 16.35 -10.25 -1.15
CA ASP A 9 16.01 -8.92 -0.64
C ASP A 9 14.77 -8.91 0.26
N GLY A 10 14.16 -10.08 0.51
CA GLY A 10 13.04 -10.25 1.44
C GLY A 10 11.68 -9.89 0.88
N TRP A 11 11.46 -9.89 -0.44
CA TRP A 11 10.14 -9.79 -1.05
C TRP A 11 9.46 -11.16 -1.03
N TYR A 12 8.19 -11.20 -0.66
CA TYR A 12 7.39 -12.41 -0.84
C TYR A 12 7.14 -12.67 -2.32
N VAL A 13 7.26 -13.92 -2.73
CA VAL A 13 7.16 -14.33 -4.13
C VAL A 13 6.04 -15.33 -4.31
N ALA A 14 5.20 -15.10 -5.32
CA ALA A 14 4.14 -16.01 -5.72
C ALA A 14 3.94 -15.97 -7.25
N GLY A 15 3.09 -16.84 -7.73
CA GLY A 15 2.65 -16.84 -9.12
C GLY A 15 3.61 -17.49 -10.09
N THR A 16 3.25 -17.47 -11.37
CA THR A 16 3.83 -18.27 -12.44
C THR A 16 5.05 -17.58 -13.05
N GLU A 17 6.15 -18.30 -13.22
CA GLU A 17 7.34 -17.80 -13.91
C GLU A 17 7.06 -17.48 -15.38
N GLY A 18 7.70 -16.43 -15.90
CA GLY A 18 7.52 -15.96 -17.27
C GLY A 18 6.26 -15.15 -17.53
N LYS A 19 5.38 -15.01 -16.54
CA LYS A 19 4.21 -14.13 -16.59
C LYS A 19 4.58 -12.66 -16.29
N PRO A 20 3.73 -11.68 -16.68
CA PRO A 20 3.96 -10.28 -16.37
C PRO A 20 4.16 -10.03 -14.85
N PHE A 21 5.04 -9.11 -14.50
CA PHE A 21 5.33 -8.79 -13.10
C PHE A 21 4.25 -7.91 -12.48
N LEU A 22 3.71 -8.34 -11.34
CA LEU A 22 2.81 -7.58 -10.48
C LEU A 22 3.48 -7.33 -9.14
N LEU A 23 3.62 -6.07 -8.73
CA LEU A 23 4.14 -5.69 -7.43
C LEU A 23 3.01 -5.20 -6.52
N LEU A 24 3.02 -5.63 -5.24
CA LEU A 24 2.04 -5.30 -4.23
C LEU A 24 2.72 -4.59 -3.06
N LEU A 25 2.35 -3.33 -2.80
CA LEU A 25 2.94 -2.48 -1.76
C LEU A 25 1.92 -2.24 -0.63
N PRO A 26 2.15 -2.77 0.59
CA PRO A 26 1.17 -2.71 1.67
C PRO A 26 1.06 -1.32 2.31
N GLY A 27 -0.02 -1.14 3.06
CA GLY A 27 -0.29 0.04 3.86
C GLY A 27 0.54 0.11 5.15
N LEU A 28 0.39 1.20 5.89
CA LEU A 28 1.02 1.37 7.18
C LEU A 28 0.39 0.43 8.22
N GLY A 29 1.23 -0.30 8.94
CA GLY A 29 0.78 -1.17 10.03
C GLY A 29 0.18 -2.50 9.57
N VAL A 30 0.35 -2.87 8.31
CA VAL A 30 -0.05 -4.16 7.74
C VAL A 30 1.13 -4.84 7.03
N SER A 31 1.10 -6.17 6.98
CA SER A 31 2.13 -6.96 6.31
C SER A 31 1.75 -7.27 4.85
N TYR A 32 2.68 -7.88 4.12
CA TYR A 32 2.42 -8.42 2.78
C TYR A 32 1.29 -9.47 2.77
N GLN A 33 0.99 -10.11 3.90
CA GLN A 33 -0.05 -11.15 4.00
C GLN A 33 -1.48 -10.61 3.78
N ILE A 34 -1.69 -9.29 3.90
CA ILE A 34 -2.97 -8.67 3.55
C ILE A 34 -3.36 -8.93 2.08
N PHE A 35 -2.38 -9.21 1.24
CA PHE A 35 -2.60 -9.49 -0.17
C PHE A 35 -2.86 -10.97 -0.49
N PHE A 36 -2.80 -11.89 0.47
CA PHE A 36 -2.96 -13.32 0.17
C PHE A 36 -4.26 -13.66 -0.58
N PRO A 37 -5.44 -13.12 -0.22
CA PRO A 37 -6.65 -13.38 -0.99
C PRO A 37 -6.55 -12.89 -2.45
N LEU A 38 -5.91 -11.74 -2.68
CA LEU A 38 -5.67 -11.21 -4.03
C LEU A 38 -4.64 -12.05 -4.80
N ILE A 39 -3.56 -12.46 -4.14
CA ILE A 39 -2.51 -13.29 -4.72
C ILE A 39 -3.09 -14.61 -5.23
N GLU A 40 -3.93 -15.27 -4.45
CA GLU A 40 -4.59 -16.54 -4.86
C GLU A 40 -5.40 -16.40 -6.14
N LEU A 41 -6.01 -15.23 -6.37
CA LEU A 41 -6.80 -14.95 -7.57
C LEU A 41 -5.96 -14.60 -8.81
N LEU A 42 -4.72 -14.15 -8.60
CA LEU A 42 -3.88 -13.61 -9.68
C LEU A 42 -2.64 -14.48 -10.00
N LYS A 43 -2.31 -15.47 -9.18
CA LYS A 43 -1.05 -16.23 -9.28
C LYS A 43 -0.88 -17.02 -10.57
N GLU A 44 -1.96 -17.37 -11.27
CA GLU A 44 -1.90 -18.08 -12.57
C GLU A 44 -1.62 -17.11 -13.74
N GLU A 45 -1.93 -15.82 -13.58
CA GLU A 45 -1.80 -14.80 -14.62
C GLU A 45 -0.54 -13.94 -14.48
N PHE A 46 0.01 -13.84 -13.26
CA PHE A 46 1.12 -12.94 -12.95
C PHE A 46 2.24 -13.63 -12.18
N ARG A 47 3.46 -13.11 -12.34
CA ARG A 47 4.57 -13.30 -11.41
C ARG A 47 4.47 -12.18 -10.37
N ILE A 48 4.15 -12.52 -9.11
CA ILE A 48 3.76 -11.58 -8.08
C ILE A 48 4.86 -11.41 -7.04
N TYR A 49 5.16 -10.16 -6.70
CA TYR A 49 6.06 -9.80 -5.62
C TYR A 49 5.35 -8.88 -4.62
N ALA A 50 5.32 -9.27 -3.34
CA ALA A 50 4.75 -8.44 -2.31
C ALA A 50 5.85 -7.86 -1.40
N PHE A 51 5.84 -6.54 -1.28
CA PHE A 51 6.84 -5.76 -0.57
C PHE A 51 6.69 -5.88 0.94
N GLN A 52 7.82 -5.92 1.63
CA GLN A 52 7.85 -5.75 3.08
C GLN A 52 8.41 -4.37 3.43
N VAL A 53 7.52 -3.49 3.89
CA VAL A 53 7.91 -2.14 4.32
C VAL A 53 8.69 -2.22 5.62
N ASP A 54 9.86 -1.56 5.70
CA ASP A 54 10.63 -1.50 6.93
C ASP A 54 9.82 -0.92 8.09
N GLY A 55 9.98 -1.49 9.27
CA GLY A 55 9.16 -1.18 10.43
C GLY A 55 7.81 -1.91 10.49
N PHE A 56 7.44 -2.65 9.41
CA PHE A 56 6.24 -3.48 9.34
C PHE A 56 6.53 -4.86 8.71
N THR A 57 7.81 -5.25 8.74
CA THR A 57 8.31 -6.54 8.23
C THR A 57 8.04 -7.64 9.25
N LEU A 58 7.46 -8.77 8.80
CA LEU A 58 7.26 -9.92 9.67
C LEU A 58 8.59 -10.62 9.98
N GLY A 59 8.73 -11.01 11.25
CA GLY A 59 9.89 -11.80 11.70
C GLY A 59 11.20 -11.03 11.81
N ARG A 60 11.24 -9.74 11.47
CA ARG A 60 12.46 -8.92 11.52
C ARG A 60 12.19 -7.56 12.17
N CYS A 61 12.97 -7.24 13.20
CA CYS A 61 12.95 -5.91 13.80
C CYS A 61 13.66 -4.92 12.87
N THR A 62 12.87 -4.24 12.04
CA THR A 62 13.32 -3.15 11.19
C THR A 62 12.68 -1.84 11.65
N ARG A 63 13.18 -0.72 11.19
CA ARG A 63 12.60 0.58 11.47
C ARG A 63 12.26 1.28 10.15
N PHE A 64 11.06 1.83 10.09
CA PHE A 64 10.70 2.69 8.97
C PHE A 64 11.66 3.89 8.90
N ASP A 65 12.29 4.08 7.76
CA ASP A 65 13.23 5.17 7.50
C ASP A 65 12.53 6.40 6.89
N SER A 66 12.12 6.27 5.61
CA SER A 66 11.49 7.34 4.86
C SER A 66 10.76 6.80 3.63
N ILE A 67 9.85 7.59 3.05
CA ILE A 67 9.24 7.28 1.75
C ILE A 67 10.30 7.17 0.65
N ASP A 68 11.31 8.04 0.67
CA ASP A 68 12.40 8.02 -0.31
C ASP A 68 13.24 6.76 -0.24
N GLY A 69 13.57 6.29 0.97
CA GLY A 69 14.30 5.04 1.18
C GLY A 69 13.50 3.84 0.70
N GLN A 70 12.20 3.76 1.08
CA GLN A 70 11.34 2.67 0.62
C GLN A 70 11.13 2.69 -0.89
N ALA A 71 10.94 3.87 -1.51
CA ALA A 71 10.86 4.00 -2.97
C ALA A 71 12.16 3.58 -3.66
N GLY A 72 13.31 3.91 -3.08
CA GLY A 72 14.62 3.46 -3.57
C GLY A 72 14.73 1.93 -3.62
N ARG A 73 14.26 1.23 -2.56
CA ARG A 73 14.23 -0.24 -2.52
C ARG A 73 13.32 -0.84 -3.61
N VAL A 74 12.15 -0.22 -3.85
CA VAL A 74 11.24 -0.66 -4.92
C VAL A 74 11.87 -0.46 -6.29
N ILE A 75 12.49 0.68 -6.55
CA ILE A 75 13.18 0.98 -7.81
C ILE A 75 14.32 0.00 -8.04
N GLU A 76 15.17 -0.23 -7.03
CA GLU A 76 16.28 -1.16 -7.14
C GLU A 76 15.79 -2.59 -7.42
N PHE A 77 14.72 -3.02 -6.74
CA PHE A 77 14.10 -4.31 -7.01
C PHE A 77 13.61 -4.43 -8.46
N ILE A 78 12.90 -3.42 -8.97
CA ILE A 78 12.42 -3.42 -10.36
C ILE A 78 13.60 -3.49 -11.35
N ARG A 79 14.68 -2.77 -11.08
CA ARG A 79 15.90 -2.81 -11.92
C ARG A 79 16.56 -4.17 -11.94
N THR A 80 16.75 -4.77 -10.77
CA THR A 80 17.56 -5.99 -10.62
C THR A 80 16.78 -7.26 -10.87
N GLN A 81 15.53 -7.33 -10.44
CA GLN A 81 14.71 -8.54 -10.49
C GLN A 81 13.69 -8.56 -11.65
N CYS A 82 13.28 -7.38 -12.14
CA CYS A 82 12.27 -7.27 -13.19
C CYS A 82 12.80 -6.68 -14.50
N GLY A 83 14.12 -6.54 -14.66
CA GLY A 83 14.72 -5.99 -15.88
C GLY A 83 14.37 -4.53 -16.16
N GLY A 84 14.05 -3.75 -15.12
CA GLY A 84 13.72 -2.32 -15.21
C GLY A 84 12.27 -2.01 -15.59
N ARG A 85 11.41 -3.02 -15.79
CA ARG A 85 10.01 -2.85 -16.17
C ARG A 85 9.09 -3.80 -15.43
N VAL A 86 7.93 -3.30 -15.01
CA VAL A 86 6.84 -4.09 -14.43
C VAL A 86 5.52 -3.74 -15.09
N TYR A 87 4.66 -4.74 -15.24
CA TYR A 87 3.33 -4.58 -15.82
C TYR A 87 2.44 -3.72 -14.91
N CYS A 88 2.33 -4.07 -13.62
CA CYS A 88 1.47 -3.34 -12.70
C CYS A 88 2.09 -3.23 -11.31
N VAL A 89 1.90 -2.09 -10.67
CA VAL A 89 2.19 -1.90 -9.24
C VAL A 89 0.92 -1.43 -8.55
N TYR A 90 0.46 -2.21 -7.57
CA TYR A 90 -0.65 -1.85 -6.69
C TYR A 90 -0.10 -1.36 -5.35
N GLY A 91 -0.42 -0.14 -4.96
CA GLY A 91 0.00 0.46 -3.70
C GLY A 91 -1.19 0.86 -2.83
N LEU A 92 -1.34 0.22 -1.67
CA LEU A 92 -2.35 0.56 -0.68
C LEU A 92 -1.84 1.64 0.27
N SER A 93 -2.54 2.77 0.40
CA SER A 93 -2.27 3.77 1.44
C SER A 93 -0.81 4.23 1.48
N LEU A 94 -0.02 3.83 2.50
CA LEU A 94 1.43 4.06 2.56
C LEU A 94 2.15 3.46 1.34
N GLY A 95 1.74 2.27 0.89
CA GLY A 95 2.26 1.65 -0.34
C GLY A 95 1.97 2.49 -1.57
N GLY A 96 0.77 3.11 -1.65
CA GLY A 96 0.42 4.08 -2.68
C GLY A 96 1.26 5.36 -2.61
N LYS A 97 1.62 5.81 -1.40
CA LYS A 97 2.56 6.92 -1.21
C LYS A 97 3.97 6.57 -1.68
N ILE A 98 4.45 5.36 -1.38
CA ILE A 98 5.74 4.85 -1.88
C ILE A 98 5.71 4.77 -3.40
N LEU A 99 4.65 4.20 -3.99
CA LEU A 99 4.47 4.12 -5.43
C LEU A 99 4.46 5.51 -6.09
N SER A 100 3.74 6.48 -5.51
CA SER A 100 3.74 7.85 -6.04
C SER A 100 5.15 8.45 -6.10
N ARG A 101 6.02 8.12 -5.13
CA ARG A 101 7.41 8.57 -5.13
C ARG A 101 8.27 7.82 -6.15
N VAL A 102 7.99 6.53 -6.41
CA VAL A 102 8.64 5.77 -7.50
C VAL A 102 8.30 6.41 -8.85
N LEU A 103 7.02 6.73 -9.10
CA LEU A 103 6.55 7.38 -10.32
C LEU A 103 7.14 8.79 -10.49
N GLU A 104 7.25 9.57 -9.42
CA GLU A 104 7.85 10.91 -9.44
C GLU A 104 9.34 10.86 -9.81
N ARG A 105 10.08 9.85 -9.34
CA ARG A 105 11.51 9.65 -9.68
C ARG A 105 11.71 9.19 -11.14
N ASN A 106 10.71 8.52 -11.72
CA ASN A 106 10.70 8.07 -13.12
C ASN A 106 11.98 7.33 -13.56
N GLU A 107 12.49 6.46 -12.70
CA GLU A 107 13.75 5.74 -12.91
C GLU A 107 13.55 4.32 -13.44
N VAL A 108 12.31 3.81 -13.49
CA VAL A 108 11.90 2.49 -13.97
C VAL A 108 10.59 2.62 -14.75
N THR A 109 10.27 1.62 -15.58
CA THR A 109 9.03 1.60 -16.36
C THR A 109 7.94 0.84 -15.61
N ILE A 110 6.80 1.46 -15.42
CA ILE A 110 5.59 0.87 -14.84
C ILE A 110 4.48 1.08 -15.85
N ASP A 111 3.85 0.02 -16.35
CA ASP A 111 2.80 0.14 -17.33
C ASP A 111 1.50 0.66 -16.69
N HIS A 112 1.07 0.04 -15.58
CA HIS A 112 -0.11 0.43 -14.81
C HIS A 112 0.24 0.67 -13.34
N ALA A 113 -0.26 1.77 -12.78
CA ALA A 113 -0.04 2.12 -11.38
C ALA A 113 -1.38 2.35 -10.67
N ILE A 114 -1.66 1.53 -9.66
CA ILE A 114 -2.88 1.65 -8.85
C ILE A 114 -2.52 2.28 -7.50
N LEU A 115 -3.04 3.47 -7.25
CA LEU A 115 -2.89 4.25 -6.03
C LEU A 115 -4.18 4.11 -5.21
N ASP A 116 -4.29 3.05 -4.39
CA ASP A 116 -5.48 2.81 -3.56
C ASP A 116 -5.37 3.61 -2.26
N ALA A 117 -6.26 4.59 -2.11
CA ALA A 117 -6.34 5.48 -0.96
C ALA A 117 -5.00 6.20 -0.63
N ALA A 118 -4.20 6.51 -1.65
CA ALA A 118 -2.86 7.06 -1.48
C ALA A 118 -2.87 8.53 -1.02
N PRO A 119 -2.14 8.89 0.05
CA PRO A 119 -2.00 10.27 0.50
C PRO A 119 -0.96 11.01 -0.34
N LEU A 120 -1.39 11.90 -1.22
CA LEU A 120 -0.54 12.64 -2.17
C LEU A 120 -0.21 14.06 -1.71
N LEU A 121 -1.02 14.62 -0.79
CA LEU A 121 -0.87 15.96 -0.23
C LEU A 121 -0.43 15.91 1.24
N PRO A 122 0.40 16.87 1.67
CA PRO A 122 0.74 17.01 3.08
C PRO A 122 -0.45 17.55 3.89
N LEU A 123 -0.44 17.28 5.18
CA LEU A 123 -1.32 17.96 6.13
C LEU A 123 -0.78 19.36 6.48
N PRO A 124 -1.66 20.28 6.90
CA PRO A 124 -1.23 21.52 7.52
C PRO A 124 -0.30 21.25 8.71
N ARG A 125 0.79 22.02 8.83
CA ARG A 125 1.83 21.81 9.85
C ARG A 125 1.30 21.76 11.29
N TRP A 126 0.25 22.53 11.59
CA TRP A 126 -0.37 22.56 12.92
C TRP A 126 -1.18 21.28 13.23
N LEU A 127 -1.64 20.56 12.21
CA LEU A 127 -2.44 19.34 12.34
C LEU A 127 -1.58 18.06 12.29
N GLU A 128 -0.44 18.09 11.60
CA GLU A 128 0.44 16.92 11.40
C GLU A 128 0.84 16.26 12.72
N GLY A 129 1.39 17.03 13.64
CA GLY A 129 1.85 16.52 14.94
C GLY A 129 0.74 15.88 15.77
N PRO A 130 -0.35 16.61 16.08
CA PRO A 130 -1.49 16.07 16.82
C PRO A 130 -2.09 14.81 16.19
N LEU A 131 -2.31 14.81 14.86
CA LEU A 131 -2.93 13.67 14.18
C LEU A 131 -2.00 12.46 14.16
N ARG A 132 -0.71 12.65 13.93
CA ARG A 132 0.29 11.59 14.01
C ARG A 132 0.33 10.92 15.38
N TYR A 133 0.29 11.71 16.45
CA TYR A 133 0.23 11.20 17.82
C TYR A 133 -1.07 10.43 18.08
N TYR A 134 -2.20 10.98 17.67
CA TYR A 134 -3.50 10.33 17.77
C TYR A 134 -3.50 8.97 17.06
N GLN A 135 -3.04 8.91 15.81
CA GLN A 135 -2.96 7.67 15.06
C GLN A 135 -2.00 6.65 15.70
N SER A 136 -0.89 7.10 16.26
CA SER A 136 0.03 6.19 16.95
C SER A 136 -0.57 5.58 18.22
N ILE A 137 -1.44 6.33 18.91
CA ILE A 137 -2.21 5.83 20.06
C ILE A 137 -3.26 4.82 19.57
N ASN A 138 -3.97 5.11 18.47
CA ASN A 138 -4.93 4.18 17.90
C ASN A 138 -4.28 2.84 17.56
N VAL A 139 -3.17 2.84 16.82
CA VAL A 139 -2.43 1.61 16.49
C VAL A 139 -1.97 0.88 17.74
N TRP A 140 -1.47 1.61 18.74
CA TRP A 140 -1.06 1.03 20.03
C TRP A 140 -2.25 0.39 20.76
N THR A 141 -3.42 1.03 20.80
CA THR A 141 -4.63 0.46 21.43
C THR A 141 -5.17 -0.72 20.62
N CYS A 142 -5.12 -0.69 19.28
CA CYS A 142 -5.48 -1.83 18.44
C CYS A 142 -4.64 -3.06 18.76
N TYR A 143 -3.35 -2.88 18.99
CA TYR A 143 -2.46 -3.97 19.39
C TYR A 143 -2.78 -4.50 20.79
N HIS A 144 -2.87 -3.61 21.81
CA HIS A 144 -3.02 -4.03 23.21
C HIS A 144 -4.45 -4.41 23.61
N TRP A 145 -5.45 -3.83 22.96
CA TRP A 145 -6.87 -4.01 23.28
C TRP A 145 -7.68 -4.57 22.11
N THR A 146 -7.09 -5.46 21.36
CA THR A 146 -7.70 -6.06 20.15
C THR A 146 -9.10 -6.62 20.40
N GLY A 147 -9.30 -7.33 21.53
CA GLY A 147 -10.62 -7.90 21.89
C GLY A 147 -11.70 -6.83 22.09
N PHE A 148 -11.34 -5.69 22.68
CA PHE A 148 -12.25 -4.56 22.84
C PHE A 148 -12.63 -3.96 21.48
N TRP A 149 -11.66 -3.74 20.60
CA TRP A 149 -11.93 -3.17 19.27
C TRP A 149 -12.75 -4.12 18.39
N ARG A 150 -12.53 -5.44 18.45
CA ARG A 150 -13.37 -6.43 17.78
C ARG A 150 -14.81 -6.38 18.28
N PHE A 151 -15.01 -6.23 19.59
CA PHE A 151 -16.34 -6.09 20.17
C PHE A 151 -17.06 -4.82 19.70
N ILE A 152 -16.34 -3.71 19.47
CA ILE A 152 -16.93 -2.43 19.01
C ILE A 152 -17.26 -2.46 17.51
N PHE A 153 -16.35 -2.94 16.66
CA PHE A 153 -16.48 -2.73 15.20
C PHE A 153 -17.18 -3.87 14.44
N HIS A 154 -17.21 -5.07 14.96
CA HIS A 154 -17.95 -6.24 14.44
C HIS A 154 -17.97 -6.35 12.89
N SER A 155 -16.82 -6.25 12.22
CA SER A 155 -16.76 -6.41 10.77
C SER A 155 -15.50 -7.14 10.33
N HIS A 156 -15.60 -7.95 9.27
CA HIS A 156 -14.49 -8.67 8.67
C HIS A 156 -13.32 -7.73 8.35
N TYR A 157 -13.58 -6.59 7.74
CA TYR A 157 -12.57 -5.57 7.43
C TYR A 157 -11.75 -5.15 8.66
N PHE A 158 -12.41 -4.80 9.78
CA PHE A 158 -11.69 -4.42 11.00
C PHE A 158 -10.96 -5.59 11.65
N ASP A 159 -11.52 -6.79 11.60
CA ASP A 159 -10.87 -7.98 12.13
C ASP A 159 -9.55 -8.25 11.42
N VAL A 160 -9.52 -8.17 10.09
CA VAL A 160 -8.30 -8.32 9.28
C VAL A 160 -7.26 -7.25 9.64
N LEU A 161 -7.67 -5.97 9.74
CA LEU A 161 -6.74 -4.89 10.11
C LEU A 161 -6.16 -5.05 11.53
N LEU A 162 -6.97 -5.50 12.49
CA LEU A 162 -6.53 -5.76 13.85
C LEU A 162 -5.54 -6.93 13.90
N ASP A 163 -5.78 -7.99 13.14
CA ASP A 163 -4.87 -9.13 13.04
C ASP A 163 -3.54 -8.74 12.40
N GLU A 164 -3.57 -7.98 11.31
CA GLU A 164 -2.37 -7.44 10.67
C GLU A 164 -1.57 -6.53 11.62
N CYS A 165 -2.24 -5.63 12.33
CA CYS A 165 -1.60 -4.79 13.35
C CYS A 165 -0.89 -5.64 14.42
N ARG A 166 -1.54 -6.71 14.91
CA ARG A 166 -0.95 -7.63 15.89
C ARG A 166 0.27 -8.37 15.37
N LYS A 167 0.27 -8.73 14.08
CA LYS A 167 1.41 -9.41 13.45
C LYS A 167 2.65 -8.52 13.35
N VAL A 168 2.49 -7.25 12.93
CA VAL A 168 3.64 -6.38 12.59
C VAL A 168 4.11 -5.49 13.74
N PHE A 169 3.22 -5.07 14.64
CA PHE A 169 3.55 -4.13 15.72
C PHE A 169 4.71 -4.58 16.63
N PRO A 170 4.88 -5.88 16.97
CA PRO A 170 6.02 -6.33 17.77
C PRO A 170 7.38 -6.08 17.12
N PHE A 171 7.46 -5.99 15.80
CA PHE A 171 8.71 -5.84 15.06
C PHE A 171 9.12 -4.38 14.81
N GLY A 172 8.15 -3.50 14.53
CA GLY A 172 8.42 -2.08 14.26
C GLY A 172 8.11 -1.13 15.41
N GLY A 173 7.13 -1.52 16.20
CA GLY A 173 6.70 -0.78 17.37
C GLY A 173 6.11 0.60 17.05
N ARG A 174 5.80 1.33 18.13
CA ARG A 174 5.19 2.67 18.04
C ARG A 174 6.05 3.68 17.27
N ARG A 175 7.38 3.51 17.27
CA ARG A 175 8.29 4.45 16.62
C ARG A 175 8.17 4.39 15.10
N SER A 176 8.12 3.19 14.50
CA SER A 176 7.89 3.04 13.06
C SER A 176 6.52 3.57 12.64
N VAL A 177 5.50 3.39 13.47
CA VAL A 177 4.17 3.99 13.24
C VAL A 177 4.26 5.52 13.20
N LEU A 178 4.94 6.15 14.17
CA LEU A 178 5.12 7.60 14.20
C LEU A 178 5.92 8.12 12.98
N ASP A 179 7.02 7.45 12.63
CA ASP A 179 7.87 7.84 11.50
C ASP A 179 7.13 7.64 10.16
N GLY A 180 6.33 6.56 10.04
CA GLY A 180 5.47 6.31 8.89
C GLY A 180 4.40 7.38 8.69
N TYR A 181 3.62 7.70 9.73
CA TYR A 181 2.62 8.78 9.66
C TYR A 181 3.25 10.15 9.41
N LYS A 182 4.41 10.45 10.01
CA LYS A 182 5.15 11.67 9.69
C LYS A 182 5.41 11.76 8.20
N SER A 183 5.95 10.70 7.61
CA SER A 183 6.28 10.66 6.18
C SER A 183 5.04 10.78 5.29
N VAL A 184 3.93 10.13 5.67
CA VAL A 184 2.63 10.25 4.98
C VAL A 184 2.13 11.69 4.98
N TYR A 185 2.25 12.40 6.12
CA TYR A 185 1.63 13.71 6.31
C TYR A 185 2.49 14.89 5.87
N THR A 186 3.79 14.70 5.60
CA THR A 186 4.70 15.80 5.27
C THR A 186 5.09 15.86 3.80
N ASN A 187 5.06 14.75 3.08
CA ASN A 187 5.49 14.72 1.69
C ASN A 187 4.34 15.08 0.75
N LYS A 188 4.63 15.88 -0.28
CA LYS A 188 3.74 16.25 -1.36
C LYS A 188 4.22 15.60 -2.66
N LEU A 189 3.29 15.12 -3.47
CA LEU A 189 3.57 14.72 -4.84
C LEU A 189 3.66 16.00 -5.70
N GLU A 190 4.80 16.23 -6.36
CA GLU A 190 5.03 17.42 -7.19
C GLU A 190 4.91 17.13 -8.68
N ALA A 191 5.26 15.91 -9.10
CA ALA A 191 5.16 15.49 -10.49
C ALA A 191 4.82 14.00 -10.57
N ILE A 192 4.24 13.58 -11.67
CA ILE A 192 3.95 12.17 -11.92
C ILE A 192 3.90 11.93 -13.44
N CYS A 193 4.51 10.85 -13.90
CA CYS A 193 4.53 10.50 -15.33
C CYS A 193 4.83 9.00 -15.53
N GLY A 194 4.73 8.54 -16.76
CA GLY A 194 5.32 7.27 -17.21
C GLY A 194 4.48 6.01 -16.99
N ALA A 195 3.23 6.13 -16.51
CA ALA A 195 2.34 4.99 -16.31
C ALA A 195 0.89 5.35 -16.66
N ASP A 196 0.06 4.35 -16.93
CA ASP A 196 -1.39 4.47 -16.84
C ASP A 196 -1.79 4.44 -15.36
N ILE A 197 -2.33 5.56 -14.85
CA ILE A 197 -2.48 5.79 -13.42
C ILE A 197 -3.94 5.70 -13.02
N HIS A 198 -4.22 4.83 -12.05
CA HIS A 198 -5.53 4.64 -11.43
C HIS A 198 -5.49 5.08 -9.97
N PHE A 199 -6.40 5.96 -9.57
CA PHE A 199 -6.57 6.38 -8.19
C PHE A 199 -7.91 5.88 -7.66
N TRP A 200 -7.87 5.02 -6.66
CA TRP A 200 -9.02 4.38 -6.07
C TRP A 200 -9.28 4.85 -4.65
N TYR A 201 -10.54 5.03 -4.28
CA TYR A 201 -10.90 5.30 -2.89
C TYR A 201 -12.37 4.99 -2.58
N GLY A 202 -12.68 4.78 -1.31
CA GLY A 202 -14.02 4.52 -0.82
C GLY A 202 -14.80 5.81 -0.49
N THR A 203 -16.14 5.78 -0.64
CA THR A 203 -16.96 6.96 -0.32
C THR A 203 -16.92 7.35 1.15
N LYS A 204 -16.63 6.41 2.08
CA LYS A 204 -16.55 6.71 3.52
C LYS A 204 -15.29 7.50 3.91
N GLU A 205 -14.27 7.51 3.05
CA GLU A 205 -13.06 8.31 3.22
C GLU A 205 -12.98 9.51 2.25
N ALA A 206 -14.03 9.77 1.47
CA ALA A 206 -14.03 10.78 0.41
C ALA A 206 -13.61 12.17 0.88
N PHE A 207 -13.87 12.53 2.14
CA PHE A 207 -13.43 13.80 2.72
C PHE A 207 -11.90 13.99 2.66
N VAL A 208 -11.14 12.91 2.85
CA VAL A 208 -9.66 12.95 2.80
C VAL A 208 -9.15 12.62 1.40
N ALA A 209 -9.79 11.67 0.70
CA ALA A 209 -9.30 11.12 -0.56
C ALA A 209 -9.61 12.00 -1.78
N LYS A 210 -10.76 12.68 -1.80
CA LYS A 210 -11.13 13.54 -2.93
C LYS A 210 -10.11 14.65 -3.22
N PRO A 211 -9.58 15.40 -2.23
CA PRO A 211 -8.52 16.38 -2.48
C PRO A 211 -7.24 15.75 -3.08
N GLN A 212 -6.92 14.50 -2.71
CA GLN A 212 -5.78 13.76 -3.27
C GLN A 212 -6.00 13.45 -4.76
N ALA A 213 -7.20 12.94 -5.10
CA ALA A 213 -7.60 12.67 -6.48
C ALA A 213 -7.59 13.95 -7.33
N GLU A 214 -8.14 15.05 -6.83
CA GLU A 214 -8.11 16.34 -7.50
C GLU A 214 -6.69 16.86 -7.70
N HIS A 215 -5.78 16.63 -6.75
CA HIS A 215 -4.38 16.98 -6.90
C HIS A 215 -3.70 16.14 -7.99
N LEU A 216 -3.95 14.82 -7.99
CA LEU A 216 -3.45 13.93 -9.04
C LEU A 216 -3.91 14.37 -10.42
N LEU A 217 -5.20 14.66 -10.62
CA LEU A 217 -5.74 15.08 -11.90
C LEU A 217 -5.16 16.43 -12.40
N ARG A 218 -4.68 17.30 -11.49
CA ARG A 218 -3.93 18.50 -11.88
C ARG A 218 -2.53 18.18 -12.40
N LEU A 219 -1.88 17.13 -11.88
CA LEU A 219 -0.55 16.70 -12.31
C LEU A 219 -0.60 15.77 -13.53
N CYS A 220 -1.62 14.94 -13.60
CA CYS A 220 -1.85 13.95 -14.64
C CYS A 220 -3.33 13.94 -15.05
N PRO A 221 -3.76 14.78 -16.01
CA PRO A 221 -5.17 14.85 -16.43
C PRO A 221 -5.72 13.55 -17.06
N SER A 222 -4.84 12.65 -17.51
CA SER A 222 -5.19 11.34 -18.06
C SER A 222 -5.38 10.25 -16.97
N ALA A 223 -5.13 10.56 -15.71
CA ALA A 223 -5.30 9.59 -14.64
C ALA A 223 -6.78 9.21 -14.45
N HIS A 224 -7.03 7.94 -14.17
CA HIS A 224 -8.36 7.39 -13.92
C HIS A 224 -8.70 7.44 -12.43
N VAL A 225 -9.81 8.07 -12.08
CA VAL A 225 -10.28 8.13 -10.68
C VAL A 225 -11.53 7.29 -10.52
N GLU A 226 -11.48 6.33 -9.61
CA GLU A 226 -12.60 5.44 -9.31
C GLU A 226 -13.01 5.51 -7.85
N VAL A 227 -14.32 5.58 -7.61
CA VAL A 227 -14.92 5.77 -6.28
C VAL A 227 -15.81 4.60 -5.91
N PHE A 228 -15.45 3.89 -4.86
CA PHE A 228 -16.18 2.69 -4.42
C PHE A 228 -17.21 3.02 -3.34
N LYS A 229 -18.49 2.85 -3.71
CA LYS A 229 -19.61 3.19 -2.82
C LYS A 229 -19.62 2.32 -1.55
N GLY A 230 -19.71 2.96 -0.40
CA GLY A 230 -19.84 2.30 0.90
C GLY A 230 -18.53 1.74 1.47
N MET A 231 -17.40 1.88 0.77
CA MET A 231 -16.09 1.38 1.22
C MET A 231 -15.36 2.40 2.10
N ASN A 232 -14.60 1.88 3.06
CA ASN A 232 -13.60 2.60 3.86
C ASN A 232 -12.23 2.54 3.18
N HIS A 233 -11.23 3.11 3.84
CA HIS A 233 -9.82 3.13 3.48
C HIS A 233 -9.23 1.72 3.27
N GLY A 234 -8.93 1.34 2.03
CA GLY A 234 -8.41 0.00 1.69
C GLY A 234 -9.40 -1.16 1.88
N GLN A 235 -10.67 -0.89 2.16
CA GLN A 235 -11.68 -1.93 2.38
C GLN A 235 -11.98 -2.74 1.12
N LEU A 236 -11.81 -2.15 -0.06
CA LEU A 236 -12.00 -2.88 -1.32
C LEU A 236 -11.08 -4.10 -1.41
N LEU A 237 -9.80 -3.94 -1.07
CA LEU A 237 -8.83 -5.04 -1.07
C LEU A 237 -9.21 -6.15 -0.11
N VAL A 238 -9.70 -5.79 1.09
CA VAL A 238 -9.97 -6.76 2.16
C VAL A 238 -11.27 -7.52 1.93
N ASP A 239 -12.35 -6.81 1.57
CA ASP A 239 -13.68 -7.40 1.47
C ASP A 239 -14.05 -7.85 0.05
N HIS A 240 -13.38 -7.30 -0.99
CA HIS A 240 -13.65 -7.58 -2.40
C HIS A 240 -12.36 -7.75 -3.23
N PRO A 241 -11.45 -8.69 -2.85
CA PRO A 241 -10.21 -8.93 -3.58
C PRO A 241 -10.47 -9.43 -5.02
N ASP A 242 -11.62 -10.06 -5.26
CA ASP A 242 -12.11 -10.48 -6.59
C ASP A 242 -12.34 -9.28 -7.53
N GLU A 243 -12.91 -8.19 -7.02
CA GLU A 243 -13.11 -6.97 -7.81
C GLU A 243 -11.77 -6.30 -8.14
N VAL A 244 -10.82 -6.29 -7.18
CA VAL A 244 -9.45 -5.81 -7.42
C VAL A 244 -8.76 -6.66 -8.48
N ALA A 245 -8.83 -8.00 -8.36
CA ALA A 245 -8.24 -8.93 -9.33
C ALA A 245 -8.81 -8.73 -10.72
N ARG A 246 -10.14 -8.66 -10.84
CA ARG A 246 -10.84 -8.45 -12.12
C ARG A 246 -10.36 -7.16 -12.81
N ARG A 247 -10.15 -6.06 -12.06
CA ARG A 247 -9.68 -4.80 -12.63
C ARG A 247 -8.24 -4.89 -13.10
N ILE A 248 -7.35 -5.53 -12.34
CA ILE A 248 -5.95 -5.74 -12.74
C ILE A 248 -5.88 -6.58 -14.03
N ILE A 249 -6.71 -7.62 -14.14
CA ILE A 249 -6.76 -8.46 -15.34
C ILE A 249 -7.29 -7.68 -16.56
N LEU A 250 -8.33 -6.85 -16.37
CA LEU A 250 -8.89 -6.04 -17.45
C LEU A 250 -7.94 -4.99 -18.02
N MET A 251 -6.97 -4.50 -17.23
CA MET A 251 -5.90 -3.64 -17.73
C MET A 251 -4.94 -4.38 -18.67
N HIS A 252 -4.92 -5.73 -18.61
CA HIS A 252 -4.06 -6.60 -19.43
C HIS A 252 -4.70 -6.98 -20.79
N SER A 253 -5.98 -6.73 -20.95
CA SER A 253 -6.76 -7.11 -22.15
C SER A 253 -6.81 -5.97 -23.16
#